data_7f66eb0711ad54abe8408e7a2d22d6ab
#
_entry.id   7f66eb0711ad54abe8408e7a2d22d6ab
#
_cell.length_a   1.000
_cell.length_b   1.000
_cell.length_c   1.000
_cell.angle_alpha   90.00
_cell.angle_beta   90.00
_cell.angle_gamma   90.00
#
_symmetry.space_group_name_H-M   'P 1'
#
loop_
_entity.id
_entity.type
_entity.pdbx_description
1 polymer ?
#
loop_
_entity_poly.entity_id
_entity_poly.type
_entity_poly.pdbx_seq_one_letter_code
_entity_poly.pdbx_strand_id
1 'polypeptide(L)'
;MADLAKTTHRVSGGYDILIAEAGDAGAPAVVFIHGSGPGASGASNFRSNIDAFVDAGYRVILPDLIGYGASSKPEGIDYTLQLFTDTLYEALIAHGISSASLVGNSLGGGIALQMTLDHPEFTRNLVMMAPGCVAERESYFVMPGIAKMVSNFGGPDFNLAEQKRLVSNLVHPDFAPNIPDALVVERFEVARTQPKDVIVRMRTPDLSPRLPEIMQPMFVLWGLNDEFCPEAHARLFLDNCPDVRAITFGRTGHWVQVERAAEFNAYAIEFLNARR
;
A
#
# COMPACT_ATOMS: atom_id res chain seq x y z
N MET A 1 -6.33 3.65 -19.74
CA MET A 1 -5.36 3.21 -18.71
C MET A 1 -3.99 3.21 -19.36
N ALA A 2 -3.02 3.92 -18.76
CA ALA A 2 -1.67 3.99 -19.28
C ALA A 2 -1.09 2.57 -19.48
N ASP A 3 -0.28 2.40 -20.52
CA ASP A 3 0.47 1.17 -20.72
C ASP A 3 1.58 1.10 -19.68
N LEU A 4 1.70 -0.05 -18.99
CA LEU A 4 2.65 -0.24 -17.90
C LEU A 4 3.89 -0.98 -18.42
N ALA A 5 5.02 -0.28 -18.45
CA ALA A 5 6.32 -0.93 -18.61
C ALA A 5 6.63 -1.74 -17.34
N LYS A 6 7.24 -2.93 -17.50
CA LYS A 6 7.53 -3.84 -16.39
C LYS A 6 9.01 -4.23 -16.40
N THR A 7 9.66 -4.10 -15.25
CA THR A 7 11.06 -4.49 -15.06
C THR A 7 11.18 -5.27 -13.74
N THR A 8 12.00 -6.32 -13.75
CA THR A 8 12.29 -7.10 -12.55
C THR A 8 13.71 -6.83 -12.10
N HIS A 9 13.86 -6.54 -10.82
CA HIS A 9 15.16 -6.30 -10.20
C HIS A 9 15.53 -7.41 -9.22
N ARG A 10 16.75 -7.94 -9.34
CA ARG A 10 17.32 -8.87 -8.39
C ARG A 10 17.87 -8.08 -7.20
N VAL A 11 17.42 -8.41 -5.99
CA VAL A 11 17.84 -7.75 -4.74
C VAL A 11 18.55 -8.72 -3.81
N SER A 12 19.06 -8.22 -2.69
CA SER A 12 19.69 -9.01 -1.64
C SER A 12 18.80 -10.18 -1.20
N GLY A 13 19.43 -11.27 -0.71
CA GLY A 13 18.72 -12.51 -0.41
C GLY A 13 18.31 -13.32 -1.66
N GLY A 14 18.61 -12.81 -2.85
CA GLY A 14 18.31 -13.50 -4.10
C GLY A 14 16.84 -13.42 -4.50
N TYR A 15 16.12 -12.39 -4.10
CA TYR A 15 14.72 -12.18 -4.46
C TYR A 15 14.57 -11.31 -5.70
N ASP A 16 13.52 -11.55 -6.46
CA ASP A 16 13.14 -10.76 -7.63
C ASP A 16 11.94 -9.88 -7.28
N ILE A 17 12.08 -8.57 -7.47
CA ILE A 17 11.03 -7.57 -7.23
C ILE A 17 10.60 -6.99 -8.57
N LEU A 18 9.31 -7.14 -8.90
CA LEU A 18 8.72 -6.52 -10.07
C LEU A 18 8.37 -5.07 -9.78
N ILE A 19 8.75 -4.19 -10.70
CA ILE A 19 8.29 -2.81 -10.77
C ILE A 19 7.55 -2.61 -12.09
N ALA A 20 6.30 -2.17 -12.02
CA ALA A 20 5.57 -1.63 -13.15
C ALA A 20 5.61 -0.09 -13.08
N GLU A 21 5.66 0.57 -14.22
CA GLU A 21 5.72 2.04 -14.27
C GLU A 21 4.97 2.63 -15.45
N ALA A 22 4.56 3.89 -15.30
CA ALA A 22 4.00 4.73 -16.35
C ALA A 22 4.44 6.19 -16.18
N GLY A 23 4.36 6.95 -17.27
CA GLY A 23 4.75 8.36 -17.30
C GLY A 23 6.17 8.57 -17.81
N ASP A 24 6.61 9.85 -17.84
CA ASP A 24 7.94 10.22 -18.33
C ASP A 24 9.01 9.82 -17.31
N ALA A 25 10.06 9.14 -17.77
CA ALA A 25 11.18 8.70 -16.93
C ALA A 25 11.94 9.86 -16.26
N GLY A 26 11.91 11.07 -16.84
CA GLY A 26 12.50 12.28 -16.29
C GLY A 26 11.60 13.04 -15.30
N ALA A 27 10.33 12.64 -15.17
CA ALA A 27 9.39 13.29 -14.28
C ALA A 27 9.63 12.92 -12.80
N PRO A 28 9.17 13.75 -11.83
CA PRO A 28 9.24 13.40 -10.42
C PRO A 28 8.55 12.07 -10.12
N ALA A 29 9.26 11.16 -9.42
CA ALA A 29 8.76 9.84 -9.13
C ALA A 29 7.76 9.85 -7.96
N VAL A 30 6.66 9.11 -8.12
CA VAL A 30 5.69 8.77 -7.07
C VAL A 30 5.60 7.24 -6.99
N VAL A 31 5.98 6.67 -5.85
CA VAL A 31 5.97 5.22 -5.61
C VAL A 31 4.70 4.84 -4.86
N PHE A 32 3.87 3.99 -5.47
CA PHE A 32 2.62 3.50 -4.91
C PHE A 32 2.81 2.14 -4.26
N ILE A 33 2.81 2.08 -2.94
CA ILE A 33 3.09 0.89 -2.13
C ILE A 33 1.78 0.29 -1.64
N HIS A 34 1.47 -0.93 -2.12
CA HIS A 34 0.20 -1.61 -1.83
C HIS A 34 0.15 -2.24 -0.43
N GLY A 35 -1.06 -2.57 0.03
CA GLY A 35 -1.31 -3.25 1.29
C GLY A 35 -1.18 -4.78 1.20
N SER A 36 -1.42 -5.46 2.33
CA SER A 36 -1.22 -6.91 2.51
C SER A 36 -2.39 -7.80 2.08
N GLY A 37 -3.39 -7.27 1.42
CA GLY A 37 -4.57 -8.08 1.05
C GLY A 37 -4.26 -9.22 0.07
N PRO A 38 -5.01 -10.35 0.13
CA PRO A 38 -4.84 -11.45 -0.80
C PRO A 38 -4.91 -11.03 -2.27
N GLY A 39 -3.91 -11.46 -3.04
CA GLY A 39 -3.79 -11.13 -4.45
C GLY A 39 -3.42 -9.67 -4.73
N ALA A 40 -2.91 -8.94 -3.75
CA ALA A 40 -2.45 -7.56 -3.95
C ALA A 40 -1.29 -7.49 -4.93
N SER A 41 -1.25 -6.39 -5.68
CA SER A 41 -0.15 -5.95 -6.54
C SER A 41 -0.19 -4.43 -6.64
N GLY A 42 0.89 -3.81 -7.06
CA GLY A 42 0.92 -2.36 -7.27
C GLY A 42 -0.19 -1.92 -8.23
N ALA A 43 -0.31 -2.57 -9.38
CA ALA A 43 -1.31 -2.24 -10.38
C ALA A 43 -2.76 -2.47 -9.92
N SER A 44 -3.04 -3.58 -9.21
CA SER A 44 -4.41 -3.89 -8.77
C SER A 44 -4.92 -2.97 -7.66
N ASN A 45 -4.03 -2.46 -6.81
CA ASN A 45 -4.39 -1.56 -5.71
C ASN A 45 -4.61 -0.11 -6.15
N PHE A 46 -3.91 0.34 -7.21
CA PHE A 46 -3.87 1.75 -7.60
C PHE A 46 -4.37 2.03 -9.02
N ARG A 47 -5.05 1.07 -9.64
CA ARG A 47 -5.59 1.14 -11.01
C ARG A 47 -6.33 2.46 -11.31
N SER A 48 -7.13 2.95 -10.36
CA SER A 48 -7.95 4.16 -10.50
C SER A 48 -7.16 5.46 -10.35
N ASN A 49 -5.86 5.35 -10.05
CA ASN A 49 -5.03 6.52 -9.71
C ASN A 49 -3.95 6.78 -10.76
N ILE A 50 -3.52 5.76 -11.50
CA ILE A 50 -2.37 5.80 -12.41
C ILE A 50 -2.50 6.94 -13.42
N ASP A 51 -3.57 6.94 -14.23
CA ASP A 51 -3.74 7.91 -15.32
C ASP A 51 -3.74 9.35 -14.79
N ALA A 52 -4.40 9.61 -13.64
CA ALA A 52 -4.46 10.94 -13.06
C ALA A 52 -3.09 11.48 -12.64
N PHE A 53 -2.22 10.62 -12.09
CA PHE A 53 -0.87 11.04 -11.70
C PHE A 53 0.06 11.19 -12.91
N VAL A 54 -0.08 10.34 -13.92
CA VAL A 54 0.66 10.49 -15.20
C VAL A 54 0.25 11.81 -15.89
N ASP A 55 -1.05 12.10 -15.97
CA ASP A 55 -1.58 13.34 -16.55
C ASP A 55 -1.13 14.59 -15.77
N ALA A 56 -0.91 14.44 -14.46
CA ALA A 56 -0.36 15.50 -13.60
C ALA A 56 1.17 15.66 -13.74
N GLY A 57 1.82 14.87 -14.62
CA GLY A 57 3.25 14.95 -14.91
C GLY A 57 4.13 14.26 -13.88
N TYR A 58 3.69 13.16 -13.30
CA TYR A 58 4.48 12.29 -12.43
C TYR A 58 4.90 11.00 -13.14
N ARG A 59 6.09 10.50 -12.78
CA ARG A 59 6.49 9.12 -13.06
C ARG A 59 5.88 8.23 -11.98
N VAL A 60 4.91 7.40 -12.35
CA VAL A 60 4.19 6.49 -11.47
C VAL A 60 4.92 5.17 -11.38
N ILE A 61 5.35 4.77 -10.18
CA ILE A 61 6.08 3.54 -9.89
C ILE A 61 5.21 2.62 -9.05
N LEU A 62 4.99 1.41 -9.51
CA LEU A 62 4.06 0.43 -8.95
C LEU A 62 4.80 -0.88 -8.65
N PRO A 63 5.52 -0.97 -7.51
CA PRO A 63 6.17 -2.22 -7.13
C PRO A 63 5.15 -3.27 -6.69
N ASP A 64 5.45 -4.54 -6.99
CA ASP A 64 4.87 -5.67 -6.30
C ASP A 64 5.79 -6.04 -5.13
N LEU A 65 5.28 -6.02 -3.90
CA LEU A 65 6.07 -6.36 -2.72
C LEU A 65 6.50 -7.84 -2.73
N ILE A 66 7.59 -8.17 -2.07
CA ILE A 66 7.98 -9.57 -1.85
C ILE A 66 6.81 -10.36 -1.23
N GLY A 67 6.51 -11.54 -1.75
CA GLY A 67 5.34 -12.36 -1.35
C GLY A 67 4.07 -12.03 -2.13
N TYR A 68 4.06 -10.98 -2.99
CA TYR A 68 2.87 -10.50 -3.69
C TYR A 68 3.09 -10.38 -5.20
N GLY A 69 1.99 -10.14 -5.93
CA GLY A 69 2.00 -9.87 -7.36
C GLY A 69 2.83 -10.87 -8.16
N ALA A 70 3.75 -10.37 -8.96
CA ALA A 70 4.71 -11.15 -9.73
C ALA A 70 6.14 -11.18 -9.12
N SER A 71 6.32 -10.58 -7.93
CA SER A 71 7.57 -10.65 -7.19
C SER A 71 7.80 -12.03 -6.58
N SER A 72 9.03 -12.29 -6.11
CA SER A 72 9.40 -13.52 -5.40
C SER A 72 8.47 -13.84 -4.25
N LYS A 73 8.13 -15.13 -4.09
CA LYS A 73 7.18 -15.62 -3.08
C LYS A 73 7.84 -16.71 -2.22
N PRO A 74 8.85 -16.38 -1.40
CA PRO A 74 9.54 -17.36 -0.58
C PRO A 74 8.60 -17.91 0.50
N GLU A 75 8.73 -19.22 0.78
CA GLU A 75 8.04 -19.92 1.86
C GLU A 75 8.99 -20.20 3.03
N GLY A 76 8.44 -20.39 4.22
CA GLY A 76 9.21 -20.77 5.42
C GLY A 76 9.97 -19.60 6.07
N ILE A 77 9.79 -18.36 5.63
CA ILE A 77 10.45 -17.17 6.17
C ILE A 77 9.50 -16.30 6.98
N ASP A 78 10.02 -15.47 7.87
CA ASP A 78 9.25 -14.39 8.48
C ASP A 78 9.23 -13.16 7.55
N TYR A 79 8.05 -12.67 7.24
CA TYR A 79 7.83 -11.46 6.46
C TYR A 79 7.85 -10.25 7.40
N THR A 80 9.06 -9.79 7.71
CA THR A 80 9.25 -8.64 8.59
C THR A 80 9.02 -7.33 7.84
N LEU A 81 8.64 -6.26 8.55
CA LEU A 81 8.55 -4.92 7.96
C LEU A 81 9.88 -4.51 7.31
N GLN A 82 11.01 -4.85 7.97
CA GLN A 82 12.35 -4.58 7.44
C GLN A 82 12.59 -5.32 6.11
N LEU A 83 12.21 -6.60 5.99
CA LEU A 83 12.35 -7.35 4.74
C LEU A 83 11.59 -6.68 3.59
N PHE A 84 10.34 -6.24 3.84
CA PHE A 84 9.58 -5.51 2.84
C PHE A 84 10.27 -4.19 2.45
N THR A 85 10.75 -3.45 3.45
CA THR A 85 11.38 -2.14 3.24
C THR A 85 12.69 -2.27 2.47
N ASP A 86 13.59 -3.17 2.89
CA ASP A 86 14.91 -3.34 2.28
C ASP A 86 14.79 -3.83 0.83
N THR A 87 13.97 -4.86 0.59
CA THR A 87 13.81 -5.40 -0.77
C THR A 87 13.17 -4.39 -1.71
N LEU A 88 12.22 -3.59 -1.23
CA LEU A 88 11.64 -2.51 -2.02
C LEU A 88 12.64 -1.39 -2.28
N TYR A 89 13.35 -0.91 -1.26
CA TYR A 89 14.34 0.16 -1.39
C TYR A 89 15.45 -0.22 -2.38
N GLU A 90 16.04 -1.42 -2.24
CA GLU A 90 17.06 -1.92 -3.15
C GLU A 90 16.55 -1.98 -4.60
N ALA A 91 15.31 -2.45 -4.81
CA ALA A 91 14.70 -2.52 -6.13
C ALA A 91 14.49 -1.12 -6.73
N LEU A 92 14.05 -0.14 -5.93
CA LEU A 92 13.86 1.24 -6.37
C LEU A 92 15.20 1.89 -6.77
N ILE A 93 16.25 1.70 -5.98
CA ILE A 93 17.61 2.19 -6.32
C ILE A 93 18.12 1.54 -7.61
N ALA A 94 17.95 0.21 -7.76
CA ALA A 94 18.32 -0.52 -8.98
C ALA A 94 17.49 -0.07 -10.20
N HIS A 95 16.26 0.41 -9.97
CA HIS A 95 15.38 0.97 -11.00
C HIS A 95 15.73 2.42 -11.38
N GLY A 96 16.75 3.00 -10.73
CA GLY A 96 17.21 4.37 -10.98
C GLY A 96 16.42 5.45 -10.26
N ILE A 97 15.65 5.10 -9.23
CA ILE A 97 14.92 6.05 -8.39
C ILE A 97 15.81 6.42 -7.19
N SER A 98 16.33 7.64 -7.16
CA SER A 98 17.17 8.13 -6.06
C SER A 98 16.40 8.91 -5.00
N SER A 99 15.21 9.40 -5.33
CA SER A 99 14.27 10.01 -4.38
C SER A 99 12.86 10.00 -4.95
N ALA A 100 11.84 9.90 -4.08
CA ALA A 100 10.44 9.85 -4.51
C ALA A 100 9.48 10.39 -3.45
N SER A 101 8.27 10.75 -3.86
CA SER A 101 7.13 10.81 -2.95
C SER A 101 6.55 9.40 -2.80
N LEU A 102 6.23 8.99 -1.57
CA LEU A 102 5.70 7.66 -1.27
C LEU A 102 4.19 7.75 -1.02
N VAL A 103 3.45 6.91 -1.71
CA VAL A 103 1.99 6.77 -1.57
C VAL A 103 1.71 5.37 -1.04
N GLY A 104 1.32 5.24 0.23
CA GLY A 104 1.20 3.95 0.90
C GLY A 104 -0.20 3.66 1.43
N ASN A 105 -0.72 2.46 1.19
CA ASN A 105 -1.96 1.98 1.77
C ASN A 105 -1.70 0.85 2.76
N SER A 106 -2.25 0.93 3.98
CA SER A 106 -2.18 -0.17 4.97
C SER A 106 -0.74 -0.58 5.28
N LEU A 107 -0.35 -1.84 5.04
CA LEU A 107 1.05 -2.30 5.15
C LEU A 107 1.99 -1.41 4.32
N GLY A 108 1.58 -1.00 3.12
CA GLY A 108 2.36 -0.10 2.28
C GLY A 108 2.62 1.25 2.94
N GLY A 109 1.70 1.72 3.77
CA GLY A 109 1.90 2.87 4.62
C GLY A 109 2.97 2.63 5.68
N GLY A 110 2.94 1.49 6.38
CA GLY A 110 3.97 1.10 7.33
C GLY A 110 5.36 0.98 6.68
N ILE A 111 5.44 0.42 5.47
CA ILE A 111 6.68 0.34 4.68
C ILE A 111 7.19 1.75 4.33
N ALA A 112 6.30 2.65 3.91
CA ALA A 112 6.66 4.04 3.60
C ALA A 112 7.22 4.77 4.83
N LEU A 113 6.62 4.57 6.01
CA LEU A 113 7.12 5.11 7.29
C LEU A 113 8.50 4.55 7.61
N GLN A 114 8.67 3.22 7.57
CA GLN A 114 9.96 2.58 7.87
C GLN A 114 11.04 3.03 6.88
N MET A 115 10.73 3.08 5.58
CA MET A 115 11.66 3.57 4.55
C MET A 115 12.08 5.02 4.81
N THR A 116 11.16 5.87 5.24
CA THR A 116 11.46 7.27 5.57
C THR A 116 12.36 7.37 6.80
N LEU A 117 12.16 6.52 7.80
CA LEU A 117 12.99 6.47 9.01
C LEU A 117 14.41 5.95 8.72
N ASP A 118 14.56 4.99 7.82
CA ASP A 118 15.84 4.37 7.48
C ASP A 118 16.61 5.18 6.42
N HIS A 119 15.89 5.83 5.49
CA HIS A 119 16.43 6.58 4.34
C HIS A 119 15.72 7.93 4.18
N PRO A 120 15.86 8.86 5.15
CA PRO A 120 15.10 10.12 5.15
C PRO A 120 15.36 10.99 3.92
N GLU A 121 16.54 10.90 3.31
CA GLU A 121 16.90 11.63 2.08
C GLU A 121 16.21 11.10 0.82
N PHE A 122 15.74 9.83 0.84
CA PHE A 122 15.02 9.23 -0.27
C PHE A 122 13.58 9.77 -0.38
N THR A 123 12.94 9.99 0.77
CA THR A 123 11.52 10.35 0.84
C THR A 123 11.32 11.87 0.78
N ARG A 124 10.62 12.33 -0.26
CA ARG A 124 10.25 13.75 -0.39
C ARG A 124 8.99 14.09 0.39
N ASN A 125 7.94 13.33 0.17
CA ASN A 125 6.62 13.52 0.78
C ASN A 125 5.97 12.15 1.03
N LEU A 126 5.00 12.12 1.95
CA LEU A 126 4.20 10.94 2.27
C LEU A 126 2.72 11.21 2.00
N VAL A 127 2.05 10.34 1.25
CA VAL A 127 0.59 10.31 1.10
C VAL A 127 0.12 8.93 1.58
N MET A 128 -0.63 8.89 2.66
CA MET A 128 -0.90 7.67 3.40
C MET A 128 -2.41 7.39 3.44
N MET A 129 -2.84 6.20 3.06
CA MET A 129 -4.22 5.75 3.22
C MET A 129 -4.26 4.66 4.30
N ALA A 130 -4.88 4.99 5.44
CA ALA A 130 -5.04 4.08 6.57
C ALA A 130 -3.75 3.27 6.87
N PRO A 131 -2.60 3.94 7.13
CA PRO A 131 -1.33 3.26 7.32
C PRO A 131 -1.38 2.29 8.50
N GLY A 132 -0.79 1.10 8.29
CA GLY A 132 -0.53 0.12 9.35
C GLY A 132 0.76 0.39 10.10
N CYS A 133 1.12 -0.49 11.01
CA CYS A 133 2.37 -0.44 11.81
C CYS A 133 2.47 0.77 12.77
N VAL A 134 1.35 1.33 13.20
CA VAL A 134 1.30 2.46 14.14
C VAL A 134 0.56 2.12 15.44
N ALA A 135 0.51 0.85 15.75
CA ALA A 135 0.02 0.28 16.99
C ALA A 135 0.58 -1.13 17.15
N GLU A 136 0.47 -1.67 18.35
CA GLU A 136 0.81 -3.06 18.63
C GLU A 136 0.06 -4.01 17.69
N ARG A 137 0.79 -5.01 17.15
CA ARG A 137 0.27 -5.96 16.16
C ARG A 137 -1.05 -6.61 16.59
N GLU A 138 -1.15 -6.93 17.87
CA GLU A 138 -2.31 -7.59 18.49
C GLU A 138 -3.59 -6.74 18.37
N SER A 139 -3.47 -5.41 18.38
CA SER A 139 -4.61 -4.50 18.24
C SER A 139 -5.27 -4.58 16.86
N TYR A 140 -4.54 -4.98 15.83
CA TYR A 140 -5.12 -5.18 14.50
C TYR A 140 -5.92 -6.48 14.39
N PHE A 141 -5.60 -7.53 15.16
CA PHE A 141 -6.32 -8.80 15.09
C PHE A 141 -7.75 -8.76 15.62
N VAL A 142 -8.09 -7.74 16.41
CA VAL A 142 -9.48 -7.51 16.86
C VAL A 142 -10.30 -6.77 15.80
N MET A 143 -9.68 -6.25 14.75
CA MET A 143 -10.36 -5.57 13.65
C MET A 143 -11.10 -6.60 12.79
N PRO A 144 -12.42 -6.38 12.52
CA PRO A 144 -13.24 -7.36 11.80
C PRO A 144 -12.70 -7.75 10.43
N GLY A 145 -12.15 -6.78 9.66
CA GLY A 145 -11.58 -7.02 8.34
C GLY A 145 -10.34 -7.90 8.37
N ILE A 146 -9.46 -7.68 9.36
CA ILE A 146 -8.27 -8.51 9.57
C ILE A 146 -8.67 -9.93 9.96
N ALA A 147 -9.60 -10.09 10.91
CA ALA A 147 -10.08 -11.39 11.36
C ALA A 147 -10.65 -12.21 10.18
N LYS A 148 -11.50 -11.59 9.34
CA LYS A 148 -12.05 -12.20 8.12
C LYS A 148 -10.94 -12.59 7.13
N MET A 149 -9.96 -11.72 6.93
CA MET A 149 -8.84 -11.97 6.01
C MET A 149 -8.01 -13.17 6.46
N VAL A 150 -7.63 -13.23 7.74
CA VAL A 150 -6.79 -14.30 8.28
C VAL A 150 -7.52 -15.65 8.28
N SER A 151 -8.83 -15.68 8.58
CA SER A 151 -9.61 -16.92 8.64
C SER A 151 -9.86 -17.55 7.27
N ASN A 152 -9.99 -16.74 6.23
CA ASN A 152 -10.48 -17.20 4.93
C ASN A 152 -9.37 -17.36 3.89
N PHE A 153 -8.27 -16.62 4.01
CA PHE A 153 -7.18 -16.71 3.04
C PHE A 153 -6.42 -18.04 3.11
N GLY A 154 -6.35 -18.70 1.96
CA GLY A 154 -5.57 -19.93 1.80
C GLY A 154 -6.14 -21.15 2.55
N GLY A 155 -7.39 -21.10 3.01
CA GLY A 155 -8.12 -22.29 3.45
C GLY A 155 -8.38 -23.26 2.28
N PRO A 156 -8.79 -24.52 2.56
CA PRO A 156 -9.04 -25.51 1.52
C PRO A 156 -10.17 -25.09 0.57
N ASP A 157 -11.08 -24.23 1.05
CA ASP A 157 -12.24 -23.76 0.31
C ASP A 157 -12.02 -22.37 -0.34
N PHE A 158 -10.79 -21.84 -0.35
CA PHE A 158 -10.48 -20.57 -0.96
C PHE A 158 -10.75 -20.60 -2.46
N ASN A 159 -11.73 -19.82 -2.90
CA ASN A 159 -12.22 -19.76 -4.27
C ASN A 159 -12.55 -18.32 -4.67
N LEU A 160 -13.01 -18.14 -5.92
CA LEU A 160 -13.32 -16.80 -6.46
C LEU A 160 -14.40 -16.06 -5.65
N ALA A 161 -15.40 -16.77 -5.10
CA ALA A 161 -16.45 -16.15 -4.29
C ALA A 161 -15.88 -15.65 -2.94
N GLU A 162 -14.96 -16.40 -2.33
CA GLU A 162 -14.23 -15.96 -1.14
C GLU A 162 -13.35 -14.74 -1.45
N GLN A 163 -12.61 -14.78 -2.56
CA GLN A 163 -11.82 -13.63 -3.01
C GLN A 163 -12.70 -12.40 -3.20
N LYS A 164 -13.89 -12.55 -3.81
CA LYS A 164 -14.84 -11.43 -3.96
C LYS A 164 -15.27 -10.88 -2.60
N ARG A 165 -15.56 -11.74 -1.62
CA ARG A 165 -15.88 -11.31 -0.25
C ARG A 165 -14.73 -10.56 0.42
N LEU A 166 -13.50 -11.07 0.31
CA LEU A 166 -12.31 -10.41 0.87
C LEU A 166 -12.07 -9.03 0.26
N VAL A 167 -12.19 -8.92 -1.07
CA VAL A 167 -12.04 -7.62 -1.75
C VAL A 167 -13.18 -6.66 -1.38
N SER A 168 -14.42 -7.16 -1.28
CA SER A 168 -15.58 -6.35 -0.87
C SER A 168 -15.48 -5.83 0.56
N ASN A 169 -14.81 -6.55 1.46
CA ASN A 169 -14.58 -6.08 2.83
C ASN A 169 -13.59 -4.91 2.93
N LEU A 170 -12.81 -4.63 1.88
CA LEU A 170 -11.86 -3.51 1.87
C LEU A 170 -12.56 -2.16 1.67
N VAL A 171 -13.82 -2.16 1.26
CA VAL A 171 -14.60 -0.97 0.95
C VAL A 171 -15.88 -0.91 1.77
N HIS A 172 -16.48 0.27 1.84
CA HIS A 172 -17.81 0.42 2.45
C HIS A 172 -18.86 -0.45 1.72
N PRO A 173 -19.83 -1.07 2.41
CA PRO A 173 -20.82 -1.94 1.79
C PRO A 173 -21.57 -1.31 0.60
N ASP A 174 -21.85 -0.01 0.65
CA ASP A 174 -22.53 0.70 -0.45
C ASP A 174 -21.66 0.80 -1.71
N PHE A 175 -20.35 0.77 -1.56
CA PHE A 175 -19.41 0.80 -2.70
C PHE A 175 -19.12 -0.59 -3.26
N ALA A 176 -19.23 -1.64 -2.46
CA ALA A 176 -18.88 -3.00 -2.84
C ALA A 176 -19.45 -3.48 -4.19
N PRO A 177 -20.71 -3.12 -4.59
CA PRO A 177 -21.23 -3.45 -5.91
C PRO A 177 -20.47 -2.82 -7.09
N ASN A 178 -19.68 -1.78 -6.85
CA ASN A 178 -18.91 -1.08 -7.90
C ASN A 178 -17.52 -1.71 -8.15
N ILE A 179 -17.13 -2.72 -7.36
CA ILE A 179 -15.86 -3.43 -7.58
C ILE A 179 -15.97 -4.26 -8.86
N PRO A 180 -15.11 -4.02 -9.87
CA PRO A 180 -15.15 -4.77 -11.11
C PRO A 180 -14.85 -6.26 -10.90
N ASP A 181 -15.64 -7.15 -11.45
CA ASP A 181 -15.38 -8.61 -11.41
C ASP A 181 -14.00 -8.95 -12.00
N ALA A 182 -13.55 -8.22 -13.03
CA ALA A 182 -12.21 -8.39 -13.60
C ALA A 182 -11.08 -8.15 -12.57
N LEU A 183 -11.24 -7.19 -11.66
CA LEU A 183 -10.29 -6.96 -10.57
C LEU A 183 -10.29 -8.14 -9.58
N VAL A 184 -11.46 -8.68 -9.27
CA VAL A 184 -11.58 -9.84 -8.37
C VAL A 184 -10.88 -11.07 -8.98
N VAL A 185 -11.10 -11.33 -10.28
CA VAL A 185 -10.45 -12.43 -11.02
C VAL A 185 -8.93 -12.24 -11.04
N GLU A 186 -8.44 -11.07 -11.40
CA GLU A 186 -6.99 -10.76 -11.41
C GLU A 186 -6.35 -11.03 -10.04
N ARG A 187 -6.97 -10.51 -8.97
CA ARG A 187 -6.47 -10.72 -7.62
C ARG A 187 -6.56 -12.18 -7.18
N PHE A 188 -7.59 -12.91 -7.59
CA PHE A 188 -7.71 -14.33 -7.29
C PHE A 188 -6.58 -15.15 -7.93
N GLU A 189 -6.24 -14.89 -9.19
CA GLU A 189 -5.13 -15.59 -9.86
C GLU A 189 -3.78 -15.34 -9.17
N VAL A 190 -3.53 -14.13 -8.68
CA VAL A 190 -2.35 -13.83 -7.87
C VAL A 190 -2.41 -14.52 -6.50
N ALA A 191 -3.55 -14.46 -5.82
CA ALA A 191 -3.75 -15.03 -4.50
C ALA A 191 -3.54 -16.56 -4.46
N ARG A 192 -3.89 -17.27 -5.55
CA ARG A 192 -3.65 -18.73 -5.66
C ARG A 192 -2.18 -19.12 -5.59
N THR A 193 -1.28 -18.21 -5.93
CA THR A 193 0.18 -18.42 -5.91
C THR A 193 0.85 -17.74 -4.72
N GLN A 194 0.08 -17.04 -3.89
CA GLN A 194 0.60 -16.31 -2.75
C GLN A 194 0.81 -17.24 -1.56
N PRO A 195 2.01 -17.29 -0.94
CA PRO A 195 2.23 -18.13 0.23
C PRO A 195 1.41 -17.63 1.41
N LYS A 196 0.86 -18.53 2.20
CA LYS A 196 0.16 -18.20 3.45
C LYS A 196 1.06 -17.47 4.43
N ASP A 197 2.35 -17.77 4.39
CA ASP A 197 3.38 -17.19 5.26
C ASP A 197 3.38 -15.66 5.21
N VAL A 198 3.06 -15.06 4.08
CA VAL A 198 3.03 -13.60 3.93
C VAL A 198 2.01 -12.92 4.87
N ILE A 199 1.02 -13.67 5.36
CA ILE A 199 0.04 -13.17 6.35
C ILE A 199 0.33 -13.78 7.72
N VAL A 200 0.50 -15.10 7.79
CA VAL A 200 0.65 -15.84 9.06
C VAL A 200 1.98 -15.50 9.75
N ARG A 201 3.05 -15.38 8.96
CA ARG A 201 4.41 -15.06 9.44
C ARG A 201 4.80 -13.60 9.27
N MET A 202 3.82 -12.71 9.03
CA MET A 202 4.07 -11.28 9.03
C MET A 202 4.47 -10.79 10.43
N ARG A 203 5.52 -9.96 10.48
CA ARG A 203 6.04 -9.35 11.72
C ARG A 203 6.21 -7.86 11.50
N THR A 204 5.34 -7.08 12.11
CA THR A 204 5.35 -5.62 12.00
C THR A 204 5.52 -5.02 13.39
N PRO A 205 6.50 -4.13 13.60
CA PRO A 205 6.64 -3.37 14.84
C PRO A 205 5.58 -2.28 14.95
N ASP A 206 5.40 -1.74 16.13
CA ASP A 206 4.72 -0.46 16.34
C ASP A 206 5.71 0.69 16.09
N LEU A 207 5.47 1.48 15.07
CA LEU A 207 6.25 2.66 14.71
C LEU A 207 5.72 3.95 15.35
N SER A 208 4.61 3.90 16.09
CA SER A 208 4.01 5.12 16.67
C SER A 208 4.96 5.92 17.54
N PRO A 209 5.88 5.30 18.34
CA PRO A 209 6.85 6.07 19.13
C PRO A 209 7.89 6.81 18.27
N ARG A 210 8.06 6.40 17.01
CA ARG A 210 9.04 6.99 16.08
C ARG A 210 8.43 8.03 15.12
N LEU A 211 7.12 8.26 15.14
CA LEU A 211 6.46 9.27 14.30
C LEU A 211 7.08 10.67 14.46
N PRO A 212 7.53 11.13 15.65
CA PRO A 212 8.18 12.43 15.78
C PRO A 212 9.52 12.58 15.03
N GLU A 213 10.14 11.46 14.60
CA GLU A 213 11.38 11.47 13.81
C GLU A 213 11.14 11.79 12.32
N ILE A 214 9.89 11.67 11.84
CA ILE A 214 9.53 11.87 10.44
C ILE A 214 9.29 13.36 10.18
N MET A 215 10.22 13.98 9.48
CA MET A 215 10.20 15.41 9.19
C MET A 215 9.58 15.73 7.81
N GLN A 216 9.37 14.72 6.97
CA GLN A 216 8.81 14.87 5.63
C GLN A 216 7.33 15.29 5.71
N PRO A 217 6.90 16.21 4.82
CA PRO A 217 5.49 16.58 4.73
C PRO A 217 4.61 15.36 4.48
N MET A 218 3.52 15.23 5.24
CA MET A 218 2.65 14.07 5.22
C MET A 218 1.18 14.46 5.01
N PHE A 219 0.49 13.67 4.20
CA PHE A 219 -0.95 13.77 3.99
C PHE A 219 -1.59 12.42 4.27
N VAL A 220 -2.46 12.36 5.27
CA VAL A 220 -3.12 11.13 5.72
C VAL A 220 -4.59 11.17 5.33
N LEU A 221 -5.08 10.08 4.72
CA LEU A 221 -6.48 9.94 4.33
C LEU A 221 -7.06 8.67 4.96
N TRP A 222 -8.27 8.77 5.53
CA TRP A 222 -8.88 7.65 6.24
C TRP A 222 -10.38 7.53 5.98
N GLY A 223 -10.88 6.30 5.89
CA GLY A 223 -12.31 6.02 5.90
C GLY A 223 -12.83 5.82 7.32
N LEU A 224 -13.94 6.46 7.68
CA LEU A 224 -14.56 6.31 9.02
C LEU A 224 -15.09 4.89 9.27
N ASN A 225 -15.29 4.11 8.21
CA ASN A 225 -15.81 2.74 8.28
C ASN A 225 -14.72 1.69 7.98
N ASP A 226 -13.45 2.04 8.24
CA ASP A 226 -12.32 1.13 8.05
C ASP A 226 -12.41 -0.04 9.05
N GLU A 227 -12.53 -1.28 8.54
CA GLU A 227 -12.54 -2.51 9.32
C GLU A 227 -11.16 -3.15 9.52
N PHE A 228 -10.08 -2.51 9.01
CA PHE A 228 -8.71 -3.03 9.04
C PHE A 228 -7.78 -2.21 9.93
N CYS A 229 -7.81 -0.89 9.79
CA CYS A 229 -6.99 0.03 10.57
C CYS A 229 -7.91 1.08 11.22
N PRO A 230 -7.92 1.21 12.56
CA PRO A 230 -8.80 2.15 13.24
C PRO A 230 -8.56 3.60 12.77
N GLU A 231 -9.63 4.30 12.37
CA GLU A 231 -9.54 5.71 11.95
C GLU A 231 -8.97 6.61 13.06
N ALA A 232 -9.22 6.26 14.32
CA ALA A 232 -8.66 6.97 15.47
C ALA A 232 -7.12 7.10 15.42
N HIS A 233 -6.42 6.22 14.69
CA HIS A 233 -4.97 6.33 14.49
C HIS A 233 -4.56 7.54 13.65
N ALA A 234 -5.46 8.18 12.89
CA ALA A 234 -5.18 9.44 12.21
C ALA A 234 -4.70 10.52 13.20
N ARG A 235 -5.22 10.48 14.42
CA ARG A 235 -4.83 11.40 15.49
C ARG A 235 -3.36 11.25 15.91
N LEU A 236 -2.81 10.02 15.84
CA LEU A 236 -1.39 9.77 16.18
C LEU A 236 -0.45 10.59 15.26
N PHE A 237 -0.79 10.67 13.97
CA PHE A 237 -0.01 11.46 13.02
C PHE A 237 -0.13 12.95 13.30
N LEU A 238 -1.36 13.44 13.52
CA LEU A 238 -1.62 14.85 13.80
C LEU A 238 -0.93 15.35 15.07
N ASP A 239 -0.81 14.50 16.08
CA ASP A 239 -0.21 14.87 17.36
C ASP A 239 1.33 14.74 17.37
N ASN A 240 1.90 13.90 16.49
CA ASN A 240 3.31 13.53 16.59
C ASN A 240 4.17 13.95 15.39
N CYS A 241 3.60 14.18 14.21
CA CYS A 241 4.36 14.58 13.01
C CYS A 241 4.33 16.10 12.84
N PRO A 242 5.45 16.76 12.50
CA PRO A 242 5.52 18.23 12.47
C PRO A 242 4.79 18.90 11.31
N ASP A 243 4.74 18.27 10.12
CA ASP A 243 4.01 18.77 8.93
C ASP A 243 3.07 17.70 8.42
N VAL A 244 1.88 17.63 9.00
CA VAL A 244 0.86 16.66 8.63
C VAL A 244 -0.50 17.32 8.39
N ARG A 245 -1.20 16.80 7.38
CA ARG A 245 -2.63 17.09 7.15
C ARG A 245 -3.38 15.76 7.16
N ALA A 246 -4.63 15.75 7.63
CA ALA A 246 -5.47 14.59 7.59
C ALA A 246 -6.86 14.93 7.05
N ILE A 247 -7.43 14.00 6.28
CA ILE A 247 -8.83 14.02 5.85
C ILE A 247 -9.45 12.67 6.18
N THR A 248 -10.65 12.70 6.77
CA THR A 248 -11.46 11.51 7.01
C THR A 248 -12.74 11.55 6.19
N PHE A 249 -13.14 10.40 5.63
CA PHE A 249 -14.29 10.28 4.74
C PHE A 249 -15.39 9.43 5.39
N GLY A 250 -16.58 9.99 5.54
CA GLY A 250 -17.76 9.23 5.93
C GLY A 250 -18.16 8.23 4.84
N ARG A 251 -18.78 7.08 5.25
CA ARG A 251 -19.24 6.02 4.35
C ARG A 251 -18.11 5.55 3.40
N THR A 252 -16.94 5.32 3.96
CA THR A 252 -15.73 4.91 3.25
C THR A 252 -15.00 3.90 4.11
N GLY A 253 -14.56 2.80 3.53
CA GLY A 253 -13.80 1.74 4.17
C GLY A 253 -12.29 1.96 4.07
N HIS A 254 -11.56 0.85 3.97
CA HIS A 254 -10.10 0.80 3.98
C HIS A 254 -9.43 1.29 2.68
N TRP A 255 -10.14 1.21 1.54
CA TRP A 255 -9.60 1.54 0.22
C TRP A 255 -10.01 2.93 -0.24
N VAL A 256 -9.59 3.97 0.48
CA VAL A 256 -9.89 5.38 0.15
C VAL A 256 -9.52 5.70 -1.30
N GLN A 257 -8.35 5.26 -1.79
CA GLN A 257 -7.86 5.49 -3.14
C GLN A 257 -8.72 4.82 -4.24
N VAL A 258 -9.59 3.89 -3.87
CA VAL A 258 -10.53 3.21 -4.76
C VAL A 258 -11.93 3.80 -4.61
N GLU A 259 -12.43 3.89 -3.38
CA GLU A 259 -13.78 4.36 -3.09
C GLU A 259 -13.98 5.85 -3.37
N ARG A 260 -12.95 6.63 -3.14
CA ARG A 260 -12.88 8.08 -3.33
C ARG A 260 -11.83 8.47 -4.35
N ALA A 261 -11.69 7.67 -5.43
CA ALA A 261 -10.58 7.81 -6.37
C ALA A 261 -10.43 9.24 -6.92
N ALA A 262 -11.52 9.90 -7.30
CA ALA A 262 -11.47 11.27 -7.82
C ALA A 262 -11.00 12.28 -6.77
N GLU A 263 -11.53 12.19 -5.55
CA GLU A 263 -11.16 13.07 -4.43
C GLU A 263 -9.72 12.79 -3.97
N PHE A 264 -9.36 11.50 -3.84
CA PHE A 264 -7.99 11.09 -3.52
C PHE A 264 -6.98 11.65 -4.54
N ASN A 265 -7.23 11.44 -5.84
CA ASN A 265 -6.34 11.92 -6.89
C ASN A 265 -6.18 13.44 -6.84
N ALA A 266 -7.29 14.19 -6.72
CA ALA A 266 -7.26 15.65 -6.67
C ALA A 266 -6.45 16.15 -5.47
N TYR A 267 -6.74 15.66 -4.27
CA TYR A 267 -6.08 16.12 -3.04
C TYR A 267 -4.61 15.71 -2.96
N ALA A 268 -4.30 14.46 -3.34
CA ALA A 268 -2.92 13.97 -3.32
C ALA A 268 -2.05 14.71 -4.35
N ILE A 269 -2.54 14.93 -5.56
CA ILE A 269 -1.84 15.69 -6.60
C ILE A 269 -1.65 17.15 -6.17
N GLU A 270 -2.67 17.80 -5.62
CA GLU A 270 -2.56 19.16 -5.08
C GLU A 270 -1.49 19.24 -3.99
N PHE A 271 -1.53 18.30 -3.03
CA PHE A 271 -0.55 18.23 -1.95
C PHE A 271 0.88 18.07 -2.47
N LEU A 272 1.10 17.18 -3.42
CA LEU A 272 2.42 16.92 -4.00
C LEU A 272 2.91 18.09 -4.87
N ASN A 273 2.02 18.73 -5.66
CA ASN A 273 2.39 19.88 -6.49
C ASN A 273 2.82 21.10 -5.66
N ALA A 274 2.22 21.29 -4.50
CA ALA A 274 2.59 22.39 -3.59
C ALA A 274 3.99 22.19 -2.95
N ARG A 275 4.64 21.03 -3.17
CA ARG A 275 5.91 20.61 -2.56
C ARG A 275 6.92 20.04 -3.56
N ARG A 276 6.74 20.35 -4.84
CA ARG A 276 7.67 20.00 -5.93
C ARG A 276 9.03 20.66 -5.77
#